data_de4d5bd5f705c214dd1f5c506756a8ee
#
_entry.id   de4d5bd5f705c214dd1f5c506756a8ee
#
_cell.length_a   1.000
_cell.length_b   1.000
_cell.length_c   1.000
_cell.angle_alpha   90.00
_cell.angle_beta   90.00
_cell.angle_gamma   90.00
#
_symmetry.space_group_name_H-M   'P 1'
#
loop_
_entity.id
_entity.type
_entity.pdbx_description
1 polymer ?
#
loop_
_entity_poly.entity_id
_entity_poly.type
_entity_poly.pdbx_seq_one_letter_code
_entity_poly.pdbx_strand_id
1 'polypeptide(L)'
;MIDVEVDNRSGDEVDEDGAVALARRVLAGEGVEAGELGLAFVAPEESRTLKQQHLGIDEATDALAFPLDGLEDVPDGLPRQLGDVVVCPQVVGDEWRKPLVHALLHLVGYDHGAEMKTREELYA
;
A
#
# COMPACT_ATOMS: atom_id res chain seq x y z
N MET A 1 2.69 -17.21 -3.61
CA MET A 1 2.44 -16.02 -4.44
C MET A 1 1.60 -15.00 -3.68
N ILE A 2 1.87 -13.74 -3.85
CA ILE A 2 1.05 -12.68 -3.24
C ILE A 2 -0.19 -12.45 -4.11
N ASP A 3 -1.36 -12.58 -3.54
CA ASP A 3 -2.63 -12.25 -4.19
C ASP A 3 -2.94 -10.78 -3.96
N VAL A 4 -3.05 -10.01 -5.03
CA VAL A 4 -3.36 -8.59 -4.96
C VAL A 4 -4.76 -8.36 -5.53
N GLU A 5 -5.67 -7.89 -4.69
CA GLU A 5 -7.02 -7.52 -5.10
C GLU A 5 -7.05 -6.02 -5.33
N VAL A 6 -7.36 -5.60 -6.55
CA VAL A 6 -7.38 -4.19 -6.93
C VAL A 6 -8.81 -3.71 -7.03
N ASP A 7 -9.07 -2.55 -6.43
CA ASP A 7 -10.35 -1.87 -6.51
C ASP A 7 -10.13 -0.39 -6.86
N ASN A 8 -10.49 -0.01 -8.07
CA ASN A 8 -10.37 1.38 -8.52
C ASN A 8 -11.71 2.11 -8.38
N ARG A 9 -11.83 2.88 -7.32
CA ARG A 9 -13.00 3.73 -7.05
C ARG A 9 -12.73 5.21 -7.32
N SER A 10 -11.57 5.52 -7.90
CA SER A 10 -11.14 6.91 -8.06
C SER A 10 -11.88 7.65 -9.19
N GLY A 11 -12.41 6.93 -10.17
CA GLY A 11 -12.94 7.53 -11.38
C GLY A 11 -11.87 7.86 -12.43
N ASP A 12 -10.60 7.64 -12.12
CA ASP A 12 -9.47 7.89 -13.02
C ASP A 12 -8.93 6.59 -13.58
N GLU A 13 -8.27 6.67 -14.74
CA GLU A 13 -7.50 5.56 -15.26
C GLU A 13 -6.20 5.43 -14.49
N VAL A 14 -5.86 4.22 -14.09
CA VAL A 14 -4.62 3.92 -13.37
C VAL A 14 -3.93 2.72 -14.01
N ASP A 15 -2.61 2.66 -13.87
CA ASP A 15 -1.83 1.50 -14.31
C ASP A 15 -1.93 0.39 -13.26
N GLU A 16 -3.06 -0.33 -13.26
CA GLU A 16 -3.32 -1.38 -12.28
C GLU A 16 -2.29 -2.50 -12.36
N ASP A 17 -1.95 -2.93 -13.58
CA ASP A 17 -0.96 -4.00 -13.77
C ASP A 17 0.43 -3.60 -13.27
N GLY A 18 0.83 -2.36 -13.54
CA GLY A 18 2.10 -1.81 -13.04
C GLY A 18 2.12 -1.71 -11.52
N ALA A 19 1.01 -1.30 -10.93
CA ALA A 19 0.89 -1.20 -9.47
C ALA A 19 0.95 -2.58 -8.80
N VAL A 20 0.26 -3.57 -9.35
CA VAL A 20 0.29 -4.95 -8.87
C VAL A 20 1.70 -5.53 -8.97
N ALA A 21 2.37 -5.33 -10.11
CA ALA A 21 3.74 -5.80 -10.32
C ALA A 21 4.71 -5.18 -9.31
N LEU A 22 4.60 -3.88 -9.08
CA LEU A 22 5.43 -3.18 -8.10
C LEU A 22 5.16 -3.68 -6.68
N ALA A 23 3.89 -3.85 -6.31
CA ALA A 23 3.52 -4.36 -4.99
C ALA A 23 4.11 -5.75 -4.74
N ARG A 24 4.00 -6.66 -5.70
CA ARG A 24 4.60 -8.00 -5.61
C ARG A 24 6.12 -7.94 -5.48
N ARG A 25 6.76 -7.07 -6.26
CA ARG A 25 8.21 -6.88 -6.20
C ARG A 25 8.68 -6.40 -4.83
N VAL A 26 8.01 -5.39 -4.26
CA VAL A 26 8.34 -4.87 -2.94
C VAL A 26 8.16 -5.94 -1.88
N LEU A 27 7.01 -6.59 -1.85
CA LEU A 27 6.71 -7.60 -0.85
C LEU A 27 7.66 -8.79 -0.94
N ALA A 28 7.97 -9.26 -2.14
CA ALA A 28 8.97 -10.33 -2.34
C ALA A 28 10.35 -9.89 -1.87
N GLY A 29 10.77 -8.66 -2.18
CA GLY A 29 12.04 -8.11 -1.73
C GLY A 29 12.13 -7.96 -0.21
N GLU A 30 10.99 -7.81 0.47
CA GLU A 30 10.92 -7.75 1.93
C GLU A 30 10.70 -9.12 2.58
N GLY A 31 10.81 -10.20 1.81
CA GLY A 31 10.73 -11.56 2.32
C GLY A 31 9.33 -12.12 2.47
N VAL A 32 8.34 -11.47 1.91
CA VAL A 32 6.94 -11.95 1.95
C VAL A 32 6.70 -12.88 0.75
N GLU A 33 6.58 -14.17 1.01
CA GLU A 33 6.42 -15.18 -0.04
C GLU A 33 4.96 -15.37 -0.48
N ALA A 34 4.03 -15.23 0.47
CA ALA A 34 2.61 -15.44 0.21
C ALA A 34 1.77 -14.53 1.11
N GLY A 35 0.57 -14.24 0.68
CA GLY A 35 -0.40 -13.46 1.42
C GLY A 35 -1.39 -12.77 0.50
N GLU A 36 -2.32 -12.05 1.11
CA GLU A 36 -3.35 -11.29 0.41
C GLU A 36 -3.17 -9.80 0.71
N LEU A 37 -3.21 -8.99 -0.33
CA LEU A 37 -3.10 -7.53 -0.27
C LEU A 37 -4.30 -6.89 -0.96
N GLY A 38 -4.96 -5.96 -0.28
CA GLY A 38 -5.93 -5.07 -0.90
C GLY A 38 -5.23 -3.81 -1.41
N LEU A 39 -5.50 -3.42 -2.65
CA LEU A 39 -4.96 -2.21 -3.26
C LEU A 39 -6.11 -1.42 -3.85
N ALA A 40 -6.44 -0.29 -3.24
CA ALA A 40 -7.53 0.56 -3.67
C ALA A 40 -7.02 1.89 -4.22
N PHE A 41 -7.63 2.34 -5.30
CA PHE A 41 -7.44 3.69 -5.84
C PHE A 41 -8.71 4.48 -5.56
N VAL A 42 -8.58 5.62 -4.93
CA VAL A 42 -9.71 6.39 -4.41
C VAL A 42 -9.67 7.85 -4.84
N ALA A 43 -10.83 8.50 -4.83
CA ALA A 43 -10.92 9.94 -5.04
C ALA A 43 -10.39 10.70 -3.80
N PRO A 44 -10.00 11.99 -3.97
CA PRO A 44 -9.50 12.79 -2.85
C PRO A 44 -10.42 12.87 -1.65
N GLU A 45 -11.72 12.90 -1.86
CA GLU A 45 -12.70 12.95 -0.78
C GLU A 45 -12.67 11.68 0.08
N GLU A 46 -12.56 10.51 -0.55
CA GLU A 46 -12.46 9.24 0.17
C GLU A 46 -11.13 9.16 0.92
N SER A 47 -10.03 9.55 0.29
CA SER A 47 -8.70 9.63 0.91
C SER A 47 -8.73 10.51 2.17
N ARG A 48 -9.35 11.66 2.07
CA ARG A 48 -9.52 12.60 3.19
C ARG A 48 -10.33 12.00 4.32
N THR A 49 -11.44 11.34 4.01
CA THR A 49 -12.30 10.68 4.98
C THR A 49 -11.56 9.57 5.72
N LEU A 50 -10.84 8.72 4.97
CA LEU A 50 -10.06 7.64 5.55
C LEU A 50 -8.96 8.16 6.47
N LYS A 51 -8.25 9.19 6.06
CA LYS A 51 -7.17 9.79 6.85
C LYS A 51 -7.73 10.41 8.13
N GLN A 52 -8.87 11.09 8.05
CA GLN A 52 -9.52 11.67 9.22
C GLN A 52 -9.98 10.59 10.19
N GLN A 53 -10.60 9.52 9.71
CA GLN A 53 -11.09 8.43 10.56
C GLN A 53 -9.97 7.67 11.26
N HIS A 54 -8.83 7.45 10.60
CA HIS A 54 -7.76 6.63 11.11
C HIS A 54 -6.63 7.39 11.78
N LEU A 55 -6.36 8.64 11.33
CA LEU A 55 -5.26 9.45 11.84
C LEU A 55 -5.72 10.76 12.48
N GLY A 56 -7.00 11.09 12.40
CA GLY A 56 -7.54 12.34 12.92
C GLY A 56 -7.14 13.58 12.12
N ILE A 57 -6.62 13.41 10.91
CA ILE A 57 -6.14 14.51 10.07
C ILE A 57 -7.12 14.69 8.91
N ASP A 58 -7.68 15.89 8.78
CA ASP A 58 -8.68 16.23 7.77
C ASP A 58 -8.02 16.83 6.53
N GLU A 59 -7.36 15.99 5.73
CA GLU A 59 -6.75 16.37 4.46
C GLU A 59 -6.65 15.17 3.53
N ALA A 60 -6.72 15.39 2.21
CA ALA A 60 -6.44 14.35 1.25
C ALA A 60 -4.95 14.00 1.28
N THR A 61 -4.61 12.74 1.07
CA THR A 61 -3.23 12.25 1.11
C THR A 61 -2.93 11.42 -0.13
N ASP A 62 -1.64 11.24 -0.41
CA ASP A 62 -1.13 10.46 -1.54
C ASP A 62 -1.43 8.97 -1.38
N ALA A 63 -1.05 8.38 -0.25
CA ALA A 63 -1.27 6.97 0.03
C ALA A 63 -1.40 6.72 1.53
N LEU A 64 -2.15 5.66 1.87
CA LEU A 64 -2.35 5.21 3.25
C LEU A 64 -2.15 3.70 3.31
N ALA A 65 -1.60 3.21 4.40
CA ALA A 65 -1.45 1.79 4.69
C ALA A 65 -2.27 1.42 5.92
N PHE A 66 -3.02 0.33 5.83
CA PHE A 66 -3.83 -0.21 6.92
C PHE A 66 -3.40 -1.65 7.18
N PRO A 67 -2.34 -1.88 7.99
CA PRO A 67 -1.85 -3.23 8.24
C PRO A 67 -2.86 -4.06 9.04
N LEU A 68 -2.95 -5.35 8.69
CA LEU A 68 -3.70 -6.34 9.46
C LEU A 68 -2.71 -7.28 10.14
N ASP A 69 -2.31 -8.36 9.45
CA ASP A 69 -1.32 -9.30 10.00
C ASP A 69 0.12 -8.81 9.84
N GLY A 70 0.39 -8.03 8.79
CA GLY A 70 1.74 -7.58 8.46
C GLY A 70 2.69 -8.76 8.33
N LEU A 71 3.78 -8.76 9.11
CA LEU A 71 4.74 -9.86 9.20
C LEU A 71 4.58 -10.69 10.49
N GLU A 72 3.52 -10.48 11.25
CA GLU A 72 3.24 -11.26 12.45
C GLU A 72 2.93 -12.72 12.11
N ASP A 73 3.13 -13.61 13.08
CA ASP A 73 2.83 -15.04 12.90
C ASP A 73 1.35 -15.26 12.65
N VAL A 74 1.06 -16.10 11.65
CA VAL A 74 -0.29 -16.46 11.27
C VAL A 74 -0.47 -17.96 11.53
N PRO A 75 -1.63 -18.41 12.07
CA PRO A 75 -1.88 -19.84 12.28
C PRO A 75 -1.71 -20.64 10.99
N ASP A 76 -1.18 -21.85 11.12
CA ASP A 76 -0.99 -22.75 9.98
C ASP A 76 -2.31 -23.02 9.27
N GLY A 77 -2.25 -23.01 7.94
CA GLY A 77 -3.41 -23.28 7.08
C GLY A 77 -4.30 -22.05 6.81
N LEU A 78 -4.01 -20.91 7.44
CA LEU A 78 -4.73 -19.66 7.15
C LEU A 78 -3.88 -18.76 6.25
N PRO A 79 -4.51 -18.06 5.26
CA PRO A 79 -3.79 -17.10 4.45
C PRO A 79 -3.40 -15.88 5.29
N ARG A 80 -2.21 -15.34 5.05
CA ARG A 80 -1.78 -14.09 5.65
C ARG A 80 -2.57 -12.94 5.03
N GLN A 81 -3.21 -12.15 5.88
CA GLN A 81 -3.87 -10.91 5.46
C GLN A 81 -2.90 -9.76 5.72
N LEU A 82 -2.20 -9.31 4.68
CA LEU A 82 -1.21 -8.24 4.82
C LEU A 82 -1.86 -6.92 5.24
N GLY A 83 -2.98 -6.62 4.66
CA GLY A 83 -3.74 -5.41 4.90
C GLY A 83 -4.13 -4.71 3.61
N ASP A 84 -4.45 -3.43 3.73
CA ASP A 84 -4.87 -2.62 2.60
C ASP A 84 -3.95 -1.43 2.40
N VAL A 85 -3.69 -1.11 1.13
CA VAL A 85 -3.02 0.12 0.71
C VAL A 85 -4.00 0.91 -0.14
N VAL A 86 -4.12 2.20 0.16
CA VAL A 86 -5.02 3.12 -0.55
C VAL A 86 -4.18 4.20 -1.21
N VAL A 87 -4.38 4.43 -2.50
CA VAL A 87 -3.66 5.44 -3.28
C VAL A 87 -4.67 6.41 -3.90
N CYS A 88 -4.37 7.70 -3.84
CA CYS A 88 -5.20 8.73 -4.47
C CYS A 88 -4.54 9.21 -5.77
N PRO A 89 -5.03 8.77 -6.95
CA PRO A 89 -4.40 9.13 -8.24
C PRO A 89 -4.34 10.63 -8.50
N GLN A 90 -5.34 11.38 -8.07
CA GLN A 90 -5.36 12.83 -8.30
C GLN A 90 -4.28 13.57 -7.50
N VAL A 91 -3.87 13.01 -6.37
CA VAL A 91 -2.79 13.60 -5.55
C VAL A 91 -1.41 13.17 -6.08
N VAL A 92 -1.26 11.89 -6.43
CA VAL A 92 0.05 11.37 -6.85
C VAL A 92 0.37 11.60 -8.32
N GLY A 93 -0.64 11.66 -9.19
CA GLY A 93 -0.44 11.78 -10.63
C GLY A 93 0.42 10.65 -11.17
N ASP A 94 1.37 11.00 -12.05
CA ASP A 94 2.30 10.02 -12.65
C ASP A 94 3.37 9.54 -11.67
N GLU A 95 3.52 10.20 -10.52
CA GLU A 95 4.51 9.87 -9.48
C GLU A 95 3.97 8.89 -8.44
N TRP A 96 3.11 7.98 -8.84
CA TRP A 96 2.42 7.05 -7.94
C TRP A 96 3.32 5.96 -7.35
N ARG A 97 4.46 5.69 -7.98
CA ARG A 97 5.36 4.60 -7.53
C ARG A 97 5.92 4.84 -6.15
N LYS A 98 6.47 6.01 -5.90
CA LYS A 98 7.07 6.33 -4.58
C LYS A 98 6.06 6.26 -3.43
N PRO A 99 4.90 6.90 -3.50
CA PRO A 99 3.90 6.76 -2.45
C PRO A 99 3.45 5.32 -2.23
N LEU A 100 3.30 4.53 -3.29
CA LEU A 100 2.92 3.13 -3.17
C LEU A 100 4.00 2.33 -2.44
N VAL A 101 5.27 2.48 -2.81
CA VAL A 101 6.39 1.81 -2.12
C VAL A 101 6.40 2.20 -0.65
N HIS A 102 6.27 3.48 -0.35
CA HIS A 102 6.25 3.99 1.02
C HIS A 102 5.14 3.33 1.86
N ALA A 103 3.91 3.27 1.31
CA ALA A 103 2.78 2.65 1.98
C ALA A 103 2.99 1.14 2.19
N LEU A 104 3.55 0.44 1.19
CA LEU A 104 3.85 -0.99 1.30
C LEU A 104 4.89 -1.27 2.38
N LEU A 105 5.91 -0.44 2.50
CA LEU A 105 6.92 -0.59 3.55
C LEU A 105 6.32 -0.35 4.94
N HIS A 106 5.44 0.63 5.10
CA HIS A 106 4.68 0.79 6.33
C HIS A 106 3.84 -0.45 6.64
N LEU A 107 3.23 -1.03 5.62
CA LEU A 107 2.38 -2.21 5.77
C LEU A 107 3.16 -3.38 6.38
N VAL A 108 4.42 -3.54 6.02
CA VAL A 108 5.28 -4.61 6.54
C VAL A 108 6.08 -4.20 7.79
N GLY A 109 5.81 -3.04 8.36
CA GLY A 109 6.28 -2.67 9.68
C GLY A 109 7.38 -1.62 9.77
N TYR A 110 7.81 -1.03 8.64
CA TYR A 110 8.78 0.06 8.70
C TYR A 110 8.14 1.35 9.19
N ASP A 111 8.83 2.05 10.06
CA ASP A 111 8.50 3.41 10.45
C ASP A 111 9.35 4.41 9.66
N HIS A 112 8.97 5.68 9.69
CA HIS A 112 9.76 6.73 9.07
C HIS A 112 11.18 6.76 9.65
N GLY A 113 12.17 6.91 8.76
CA GLY A 113 13.55 6.99 9.17
C GLY A 113 14.52 6.57 8.07
N ALA A 114 15.82 6.51 8.42
CA ALA A 114 16.86 6.20 7.47
C ALA A 114 16.75 4.79 6.88
N GLU A 115 16.33 3.81 7.68
CA GLU A 115 16.16 2.43 7.22
C GLU A 115 15.05 2.33 6.16
N MET A 116 13.91 2.95 6.40
CA MET A 116 12.81 2.97 5.45
C MET A 116 13.22 3.68 4.15
N LYS A 117 13.93 4.80 4.27
CA LYS A 117 14.43 5.53 3.10
C LYS A 117 15.37 4.68 2.24
N THR A 118 16.25 3.92 2.86
CA THR A 118 17.14 3.00 2.17
C THR A 118 16.36 1.93 1.42
N ARG A 119 15.33 1.37 2.03
CA ARG A 119 14.47 0.37 1.39
C ARG A 119 13.68 0.98 0.24
N GLU A 120 13.16 2.19 0.40
CA GLU A 120 12.45 2.89 -0.68
C GLU A 120 13.31 3.03 -1.94
N GLU A 121 14.58 3.34 -1.78
CA GLU A 121 15.53 3.52 -2.90
C GLU A 121 15.73 2.23 -3.71
N LEU A 122 15.50 1.07 -3.14
CA LEU A 122 15.60 -0.21 -3.85
C LEU A 122 14.47 -0.43 -4.85
N TYR A 123 13.32 0.17 -4.63
CA TYR A 123 12.11 -0.13 -5.39
C TYR A 123 11.60 1.05 -6.22
N ALA A 124 11.95 2.24 -5.87
CA ALA A 124 11.43 3.45 -6.50
C ALA A 124 12.34 4.06 -7.57
#